data_b677e211f031bffadee4d3c7aa27f011
#
_entry.id   b677e211f031bffadee4d3c7aa27f011
#
_cell.length_a   1.000
_cell.length_b   1.000
_cell.length_c   1.000
_cell.angle_alpha   90.00
_cell.angle_beta   90.00
_cell.angle_gamma   90.00
#
_symmetry.space_group_name_H-M   'P 1'
#
loop_
_entity.id
_entity.type
_entity.pdbx_description
1 polymer ?
#
loop_
_entity_poly.entity_id
_entity_poly.type
_entity_poly.pdbx_seq_one_letter_code
_entity_poly.pdbx_strand_id
1 'polypeptide(L)'
;MPFSVLNPRVLCVRPIGVASDFCPVCRQERRFHLAQADRKRYLLCFDQGREGQPHHELTCFVCGCKVERPAAERPIEILPDPTSAGSYEPAALPVVGMRIADCVAMEEALQSGGLKGDDREEMIRYTVFSFARIYDEDPFERIKPWVRLTMTIAGLLIAGLGWYASDRSGTLLPILVALVAILLMFVSVVYWVTKHSPRKRVRTWLAKALVPIDPTLEELERARKEMQSSRIAAGDQICCDKVMAKVKKMRGV
;
A
#
# COMPACT_ATOMS: atom_id res chain seq x y z
N MET A 1 7.29 -17.82 2.81
CA MET A 1 7.72 -16.98 3.96
C MET A 1 7.15 -17.61 5.21
N PRO A 2 7.96 -17.97 6.21
CA PRO A 2 7.42 -18.56 7.43
C PRO A 2 6.55 -17.53 8.15
N PHE A 3 5.33 -17.93 8.48
CA PHE A 3 4.42 -17.17 9.32
C PHE A 3 5.04 -17.08 10.72
N SER A 4 5.72 -15.98 11.02
CA SER A 4 6.17 -15.72 12.37
C SER A 4 4.99 -15.15 13.17
N VAL A 5 4.13 -16.03 13.67
CA VAL A 5 3.02 -15.67 14.57
C VAL A 5 3.55 -14.99 15.82
N LEU A 6 4.76 -15.36 16.25
CA LEU A 6 5.41 -14.88 17.46
C LEU A 6 6.11 -13.51 17.29
N ASN A 7 6.42 -13.11 16.07
CA ASN A 7 7.12 -11.85 15.78
C ASN A 7 6.45 -11.10 14.62
N PRO A 8 5.20 -10.65 14.79
CA PRO A 8 4.48 -9.96 13.75
C PRO A 8 5.03 -8.54 13.53
N ARG A 9 5.19 -8.17 12.28
CA ARG A 9 5.38 -6.78 11.87
C ARG A 9 4.03 -6.11 11.80
N VAL A 10 3.94 -4.89 12.29
CA VAL A 10 2.71 -4.08 12.27
C VAL A 10 3.02 -2.71 11.71
N LEU A 11 2.21 -2.28 10.76
CA LEU A 11 2.27 -0.93 10.22
C LEU A 11 1.43 0.00 11.11
N CYS A 12 2.11 0.90 11.82
CA CYS A 12 1.48 1.93 12.63
C CYS A 12 1.38 3.21 11.80
N VAL A 13 0.17 3.63 11.46
CA VAL A 13 -0.09 4.84 10.69
C VAL A 13 -0.61 5.92 11.63
N ARG A 14 0.06 7.07 11.68
CA ARG A 14 -0.32 8.23 12.49
C ARG A 14 -0.59 9.41 11.57
N PRO A 15 -1.77 10.05 11.65
CA PRO A 15 -2.02 11.28 10.90
C PRO A 15 -1.10 12.39 11.41
N ILE A 16 -0.51 13.17 10.49
CA ILE A 16 0.37 14.29 10.80
C ILE A 16 -0.28 15.61 10.37
N GLY A 17 -1.01 15.61 9.23
CA GLY A 17 -1.61 16.83 8.69
C GLY A 17 -2.01 16.69 7.23
N VAL A 18 -1.90 17.79 6.51
CA VAL A 18 -2.22 17.90 5.09
C VAL A 18 -0.99 18.38 4.33
N ALA A 19 -0.77 17.83 3.14
CA ALA A 19 0.32 18.26 2.25
C ALA A 19 -0.22 18.50 0.85
N SER A 20 0.48 19.32 0.05
CA SER A 20 0.24 19.43 -1.39
C SER A 20 1.25 18.59 -2.14
N ASP A 21 0.80 17.81 -3.11
CA ASP A 21 1.66 17.03 -3.99
C ASP A 21 0.96 16.75 -5.34
N PHE A 22 1.73 16.32 -6.34
CA PHE A 22 1.18 15.87 -7.61
C PHE A 22 0.53 14.50 -7.46
N CYS A 23 -0.76 14.41 -7.82
CA CYS A 23 -1.48 13.16 -7.79
C CYS A 23 -1.38 12.43 -9.14
N PRO A 24 -0.73 11.26 -9.21
CA PRO A 24 -0.54 10.55 -10.49
C PRO A 24 -1.86 10.04 -11.10
N VAL A 25 -2.92 9.89 -10.29
CA VAL A 25 -4.25 9.46 -10.76
C VAL A 25 -5.10 10.63 -11.21
N CYS A 26 -5.10 11.74 -10.46
CA CYS A 26 -5.83 12.97 -10.86
C CYS A 26 -5.06 13.79 -11.89
N ARG A 27 -3.75 13.55 -12.03
CA ARG A 27 -2.80 14.23 -12.91
C ARG A 27 -2.76 15.76 -12.73
N GLN A 28 -2.84 16.14 -11.47
CA GLN A 28 -2.85 17.55 -11.04
C GLN A 28 -2.30 17.65 -9.64
N GLU A 29 -1.86 18.83 -9.26
CA GLU A 29 -1.60 19.15 -7.88
C GLU A 29 -2.87 18.98 -7.05
N ARG A 30 -2.76 18.28 -5.92
CA ARG A 30 -3.88 18.00 -5.02
C ARG A 30 -3.44 18.06 -3.57
N ARG A 31 -4.40 18.27 -2.68
CA ARG A 31 -4.21 18.10 -1.25
C ARG A 31 -4.27 16.62 -0.90
N PHE A 32 -3.42 16.24 0.03
CA PHE A 32 -3.30 14.88 0.53
C PHE A 32 -3.40 14.87 2.05
N HIS A 33 -4.11 13.88 2.60
CA HIS A 33 -3.91 13.53 3.99
C HIS A 33 -2.51 12.95 4.14
N LEU A 34 -1.73 13.54 5.04
CA LEU A 34 -0.39 13.12 5.35
C LEU A 34 -0.41 12.30 6.62
N ALA A 35 0.15 11.11 6.56
CA ALA A 35 0.34 10.25 7.71
C ALA A 35 1.77 9.71 7.74
N GLN A 36 2.33 9.59 8.94
CA GLN A 36 3.58 8.88 9.14
C GLN A 36 3.28 7.41 9.35
N ALA A 37 3.95 6.56 8.60
CA ALA A 37 3.84 5.12 8.70
C ALA A 37 5.16 4.54 9.22
N ASP A 38 5.07 3.89 10.37
CA ASP A 38 6.19 3.23 11.04
C ASP A 38 5.94 1.72 11.07
N ARG A 39 6.92 0.93 10.65
CA ARG A 39 6.89 -0.52 10.87
C ARG A 39 7.43 -0.80 12.27
N LYS A 40 6.63 -1.48 13.07
CA LYS A 40 6.99 -1.94 14.40
C LYS A 40 7.03 -3.46 14.44
N ARG A 41 7.99 -3.99 15.18
CA ARG A 41 8.09 -5.41 15.47
C ARG A 41 7.48 -5.69 16.83
N TYR A 42 6.69 -6.74 16.93
CA TYR A 42 6.10 -7.19 18.19
C TYR A 42 6.53 -8.62 18.50
N LEU A 43 6.87 -8.89 19.74
CA LEU A 43 7.08 -10.25 20.24
C LEU A 43 6.00 -10.51 21.28
N LEU A 44 5.10 -11.47 21.03
CA LEU A 44 3.99 -11.79 21.94
C LEU A 44 3.21 -10.54 22.43
N CYS A 45 2.96 -9.58 21.56
CA CYS A 45 2.33 -8.27 21.83
C CYS A 45 3.22 -7.21 22.51
N PHE A 46 4.46 -7.51 22.87
CA PHE A 46 5.40 -6.51 23.37
C PHE A 46 6.06 -5.78 22.20
N ASP A 47 6.05 -4.43 22.26
CA ASP A 47 6.72 -3.58 21.26
C ASP A 47 8.23 -3.75 21.35
N GLN A 48 8.85 -4.30 20.31
CA GLN A 48 10.30 -4.49 20.19
C GLN A 48 11.00 -3.31 19.53
N GLY A 49 10.24 -2.24 19.22
CA GLY A 49 10.76 -1.05 18.57
C GLY A 49 10.46 -0.97 17.08
N ARG A 50 11.03 0.05 16.45
CA ARG A 50 10.82 0.34 15.03
C ARG A 50 11.72 -0.51 14.16
N GLU A 51 11.19 -0.97 13.03
CA GLU A 51 11.94 -1.67 12.00
C GLU A 51 11.98 -0.80 10.73
N GLY A 52 13.19 -0.34 10.39
CA GLY A 52 13.41 0.51 9.22
C GLY A 52 13.14 2.00 9.46
N GLN A 53 13.31 2.77 8.40
CA GLN A 53 13.06 4.22 8.43
C GLN A 53 11.56 4.52 8.32
N PRO A 54 11.06 5.52 9.07
CA PRO A 54 9.71 6.00 8.91
C PRO A 54 9.49 6.52 7.48
N HIS A 55 8.29 6.36 6.96
CA HIS A 55 7.91 6.90 5.67
C HIS A 55 6.58 7.64 5.76
N HIS A 56 6.33 8.49 4.77
CA HIS A 56 5.10 9.25 4.69
C HIS A 56 4.11 8.59 3.73
N GLU A 57 2.91 8.32 4.21
CA GLU A 57 1.77 7.89 3.41
C GLU A 57 0.92 9.12 3.08
N LEU A 58 0.75 9.39 1.79
CA LEU A 58 -0.09 10.47 1.31
C LEU A 58 -1.34 9.89 0.68
N THR A 59 -2.52 10.32 1.13
CA THR A 59 -3.82 9.90 0.57
C THR A 59 -4.51 11.09 -0.08
N CYS A 60 -4.71 11.04 -1.40
CA CYS A 60 -5.34 12.12 -2.16
C CYS A 60 -6.80 12.35 -1.71
N PHE A 61 -7.16 13.61 -1.41
CA PHE A 61 -8.53 13.98 -1.01
C PHE A 61 -9.58 13.69 -2.10
N VAL A 62 -9.20 13.75 -3.37
CA VAL A 62 -10.14 13.65 -4.49
C VAL A 62 -10.37 12.22 -4.93
N CYS A 63 -9.30 11.46 -5.21
CA CYS A 63 -9.43 10.11 -5.76
C CYS A 63 -9.15 9.00 -4.75
N GLY A 64 -8.70 9.36 -3.53
CA GLY A 64 -8.36 8.42 -2.49
C GLY A 64 -7.13 7.54 -2.81
N CYS A 65 -6.38 7.86 -3.89
CA CYS A 65 -5.16 7.11 -4.17
C CYS A 65 -4.13 7.38 -3.06
N LYS A 66 -3.37 6.35 -2.75
CA LYS A 66 -2.28 6.42 -1.80
C LYS A 66 -0.98 6.43 -2.56
N VAL A 67 -0.05 7.25 -2.13
CA VAL A 67 1.33 7.29 -2.58
C VAL A 67 2.23 7.35 -1.37
N GLU A 68 3.39 6.71 -1.43
CA GLU A 68 4.36 6.72 -0.35
C GLU A 68 5.60 7.51 -0.73
N ARG A 69 6.15 8.20 0.25
CA ARG A 69 7.40 8.95 0.13
C ARG A 69 8.32 8.59 1.29
N PRO A 70 9.62 8.38 1.03
CA PRO A 70 10.61 8.23 2.10
C PRO A 70 10.64 9.49 2.96
N ALA A 71 10.58 9.34 4.29
CA ALA A 71 10.63 10.47 5.21
C ALA A 71 11.96 11.27 5.12
N ALA A 72 13.04 10.57 4.76
CA ALA A 72 14.37 11.15 4.64
C ALA A 72 14.57 12.01 3.39
N GLU A 73 13.75 11.80 2.35
CA GLU A 73 13.99 12.45 1.06
C GLU A 73 13.51 13.90 0.99
N ARG A 74 12.58 14.35 1.85
CA ARG A 74 12.08 15.75 1.81
C ARG A 74 11.31 16.16 3.06
N PRO A 75 11.50 17.39 3.55
CA PRO A 75 10.54 18.02 4.44
C PRO A 75 9.22 18.18 3.65
N ILE A 76 8.17 17.48 4.07
CA ILE A 76 6.82 17.70 3.57
C ILE A 76 6.29 18.87 4.37
N GLU A 77 5.87 19.92 3.69
CA GLU A 77 5.22 21.03 4.34
C GLU A 77 3.89 20.57 4.93
N ILE A 78 3.79 20.63 6.24
CA ILE A 78 2.57 20.29 6.95
C ILE A 78 1.68 21.53 6.89
N LEU A 79 0.66 21.48 6.03
CA LEU A 79 -0.35 22.52 5.98
C LEU A 79 -1.20 22.46 7.25
N PRO A 80 -1.55 23.59 7.84
CA PRO A 80 -2.52 23.61 8.94
C PRO A 80 -3.83 22.99 8.49
N ASP A 81 -4.50 22.31 9.44
CA ASP A 81 -5.77 21.63 9.20
C ASP A 81 -6.78 22.63 8.58
N PRO A 82 -7.41 22.32 7.44
CA PRO A 82 -8.37 23.20 6.77
C PRO A 82 -9.61 23.53 7.61
N THR A 83 -9.81 22.85 8.74
CA THR A 83 -10.83 23.21 9.74
C THR A 83 -10.43 24.43 10.58
N SER A 84 -9.16 24.81 10.60
CA SER A 84 -8.72 26.10 11.16
C SER A 84 -8.84 27.16 10.06
N ALA A 85 -9.89 27.97 10.14
CA ALA A 85 -10.24 29.01 9.19
C ALA A 85 -9.13 30.06 9.01
N GLY A 86 -8.21 29.79 8.13
CA GLY A 86 -7.22 30.73 7.64
C GLY A 86 -6.95 30.41 6.17
N SER A 87 -7.12 31.39 5.29
CA SER A 87 -6.71 31.27 3.90
C SER A 87 -5.21 31.05 3.82
N TYR A 88 -4.79 29.80 3.71
CA TYR A 88 -3.38 29.44 3.57
C TYR A 88 -3.03 29.40 2.09
N GLU A 89 -2.19 30.32 1.68
CA GLU A 89 -1.49 30.25 0.41
C GLU A 89 -0.30 29.30 0.63
N PRO A 90 -0.20 28.17 -0.09
CA PRO A 90 0.86 27.20 0.14
C PRO A 90 2.21 27.84 -0.27
N ALA A 91 3.00 28.23 0.71
CA ALA A 91 4.41 28.50 0.49
C ALA A 91 5.06 27.13 0.18
N ALA A 92 5.13 26.76 -1.07
CA ALA A 92 5.78 25.53 -1.49
C ALA A 92 7.26 25.60 -1.13
N LEU A 93 7.74 24.63 -0.35
CA LEU A 93 9.18 24.46 -0.18
C LEU A 93 9.81 24.32 -1.58
N PRO A 94 10.91 25.03 -1.89
CA PRO A 94 11.44 25.13 -3.25
C PRO A 94 11.60 23.77 -3.96
N VAL A 95 12.03 22.74 -3.22
CA VAL A 95 12.26 21.40 -3.76
C VAL A 95 10.96 20.67 -4.09
N VAL A 96 9.89 20.85 -3.31
CA VAL A 96 8.57 20.25 -3.58
C VAL A 96 7.92 20.97 -4.76
N GLY A 97 8.04 22.31 -4.79
CA GLY A 97 7.54 23.12 -5.89
C GLY A 97 8.19 22.78 -7.23
N MET A 98 9.51 22.59 -7.27
CA MET A 98 10.21 22.14 -8.50
C MET A 98 9.67 20.80 -9.00
N ARG A 99 9.52 19.81 -8.12
CA ARG A 99 9.00 18.50 -8.52
C ARG A 99 7.56 18.54 -9.03
N ILE A 100 6.70 19.35 -8.39
CA ILE A 100 5.32 19.53 -8.84
C ILE A 100 5.32 20.22 -10.20
N ALA A 101 6.15 21.24 -10.39
CA ALA A 101 6.29 21.93 -11.65
C ALA A 101 6.75 20.99 -12.78
N ASP A 102 7.74 20.14 -12.52
CA ASP A 102 8.21 19.14 -13.50
C ASP A 102 7.09 18.17 -13.87
N CYS A 103 6.33 17.67 -12.89
CA CYS A 103 5.19 16.78 -13.15
C CYS A 103 4.08 17.49 -13.95
N VAL A 104 3.82 18.76 -13.66
CA VAL A 104 2.83 19.56 -14.42
C VAL A 104 3.31 19.80 -15.85
N ALA A 105 4.59 20.17 -16.04
CA ALA A 105 5.17 20.35 -17.36
C ALA A 105 5.12 19.06 -18.21
N MET A 106 5.43 17.91 -17.62
CA MET A 106 5.29 16.62 -18.30
C MET A 106 3.83 16.32 -18.65
N GLU A 107 2.88 16.70 -17.79
CA GLU A 107 1.44 16.54 -18.07
C GLU A 107 0.98 17.41 -19.24
N GLU A 108 1.40 18.67 -19.28
CA GLU A 108 1.11 19.57 -20.38
C GLU A 108 1.72 19.06 -21.69
N ALA A 109 2.97 18.56 -21.65
CA ALA A 109 3.60 17.92 -22.79
C ALA A 109 2.84 16.67 -23.26
N LEU A 110 2.32 15.86 -22.33
CA LEU A 110 1.49 14.70 -22.67
C LEU A 110 0.20 15.11 -23.37
N GLN A 111 -0.50 16.13 -22.85
CA GLN A 111 -1.77 16.62 -23.40
C GLN A 111 -1.60 17.24 -24.79
N SER A 112 -0.46 17.88 -25.03
CA SER A 112 -0.11 18.43 -26.36
C SER A 112 0.43 17.37 -27.33
N GLY A 113 0.56 16.11 -26.93
CA GLY A 113 1.13 15.03 -27.73
C GLY A 113 2.63 15.13 -27.93
N GLY A 114 3.29 16.01 -27.17
CA GLY A 114 4.73 16.27 -27.27
C GLY A 114 5.62 15.35 -26.41
N LEU A 115 5.04 14.54 -25.52
CA LEU A 115 5.80 13.68 -24.62
C LEU A 115 6.42 12.49 -25.37
N LYS A 116 7.71 12.53 -25.60
CA LYS A 116 8.45 11.52 -26.38
C LYS A 116 9.77 11.15 -25.71
N GLY A 117 10.30 9.98 -26.07
CA GLY A 117 11.62 9.53 -25.64
C GLY A 117 11.75 9.42 -24.14
N ASP A 118 12.81 9.99 -23.60
CA ASP A 118 13.23 9.87 -22.19
C ASP A 118 12.20 10.45 -21.22
N ASP A 119 11.53 11.56 -21.58
CA ASP A 119 10.50 12.18 -20.72
C ASP A 119 9.29 11.26 -20.55
N ARG A 120 8.94 10.50 -21.59
CA ARG A 120 7.86 9.51 -21.54
C ARG A 120 8.23 8.34 -20.63
N GLU A 121 9.46 7.83 -20.75
CA GLU A 121 9.96 6.77 -19.88
C GLU A 121 10.02 7.24 -18.43
N GLU A 122 10.50 8.46 -18.17
CA GLU A 122 10.53 9.06 -16.85
C GLU A 122 9.14 9.19 -16.23
N MET A 123 8.15 9.59 -17.00
CA MET A 123 6.78 9.70 -16.52
C MET A 123 6.16 8.34 -16.18
N ILE A 124 6.41 7.30 -16.99
CA ILE A 124 6.00 5.93 -16.70
C ILE A 124 6.69 5.45 -15.41
N ARG A 125 8.01 5.65 -15.32
CA ARG A 125 8.83 5.32 -14.18
C ARG A 125 8.29 5.99 -12.91
N TYR A 126 8.12 7.30 -12.92
CA TYR A 126 7.57 8.06 -11.81
C TYR A 126 6.22 7.51 -11.36
N THR A 127 5.32 7.24 -12.31
CA THR A 127 3.98 6.71 -12.01
C THR A 127 4.07 5.33 -11.34
N VAL A 128 4.88 4.43 -11.87
CA VAL A 128 5.02 3.07 -11.32
C VAL A 128 5.68 3.08 -9.95
N PHE A 129 6.76 3.85 -9.77
CA PHE A 129 7.49 3.95 -8.51
C PHE A 129 6.67 4.63 -7.40
N SER A 130 5.76 5.54 -7.75
CA SER A 130 4.86 6.17 -6.78
C SER A 130 3.96 5.18 -6.04
N PHE A 131 3.69 4.03 -6.64
CA PHE A 131 2.87 2.97 -6.04
C PHE A 131 3.69 1.77 -5.52
N ALA A 132 5.00 1.75 -5.77
CA ALA A 132 5.85 0.59 -5.50
C ALA A 132 5.76 0.12 -4.05
N ARG A 133 5.93 1.03 -3.09
CA ARG A 133 5.94 0.68 -1.66
C ARG A 133 4.62 0.14 -1.15
N ILE A 134 3.49 0.62 -1.70
CA ILE A 134 2.18 0.12 -1.30
C ILE A 134 1.96 -1.32 -1.79
N TYR A 135 2.62 -1.68 -2.92
CA TYR A 135 2.66 -3.07 -3.36
C TYR A 135 3.43 -3.98 -2.41
N ASP A 136 4.48 -3.45 -1.76
CA ASP A 136 5.34 -4.20 -0.83
C ASP A 136 4.68 -4.44 0.53
N GLU A 137 3.60 -3.73 0.83
CA GLU A 137 2.89 -3.93 2.10
C GLU A 137 2.32 -5.35 2.17
N ASP A 138 2.72 -6.07 3.20
CA ASP A 138 2.06 -7.32 3.57
C ASP A 138 0.64 -6.99 4.06
N PRO A 139 -0.41 -7.52 3.42
CA PRO A 139 -1.78 -7.28 3.86
C PRO A 139 -2.00 -7.69 5.34
N PHE A 140 -1.18 -8.58 5.87
CA PHE A 140 -1.22 -8.97 7.27
C PHE A 140 -0.60 -7.92 8.21
N GLU A 141 0.31 -7.05 7.75
CA GLU A 141 0.88 -5.97 8.58
C GLU A 141 -0.18 -4.95 9.04
N ARG A 142 -1.26 -4.81 8.29
CA ARG A 142 -2.38 -3.91 8.63
C ARG A 142 -3.35 -4.50 9.67
N ILE A 143 -3.23 -5.78 10.01
CA ILE A 143 -4.05 -6.39 11.05
C ILE A 143 -3.53 -5.94 12.41
N LYS A 144 -4.40 -5.27 13.17
CA LYS A 144 -4.06 -4.80 14.52
C LYS A 144 -3.58 -5.96 15.40
N PRO A 145 -2.54 -5.76 16.22
CA PRO A 145 -1.95 -6.85 17.02
C PRO A 145 -2.97 -7.50 17.96
N TRP A 146 -3.92 -6.74 18.52
CA TRP A 146 -4.95 -7.30 19.39
C TRP A 146 -5.90 -8.26 18.64
N VAL A 147 -6.18 -8.03 17.34
CA VAL A 147 -6.99 -8.95 16.52
C VAL A 147 -6.27 -10.27 16.32
N ARG A 148 -4.94 -10.22 16.10
CA ARG A 148 -4.13 -11.45 15.99
C ARG A 148 -4.12 -12.21 17.32
N LEU A 149 -3.96 -11.50 18.44
CA LEU A 149 -3.98 -12.08 19.78
C LEU A 149 -5.32 -12.75 20.07
N THR A 150 -6.44 -12.06 19.82
CA THR A 150 -7.78 -12.64 20.04
C THR A 150 -8.00 -13.90 19.20
N MET A 151 -7.53 -13.92 17.96
CA MET A 151 -7.59 -15.12 17.11
C MET A 151 -6.76 -16.27 17.64
N THR A 152 -5.55 -15.99 18.13
CA THR A 152 -4.70 -17.00 18.73
C THR A 152 -5.34 -17.59 19.99
N ILE A 153 -5.87 -16.72 20.87
CA ILE A 153 -6.56 -17.15 22.10
C ILE A 153 -7.81 -17.98 21.75
N ALA A 154 -8.62 -17.53 20.78
CA ALA A 154 -9.79 -18.27 20.32
C ALA A 154 -9.41 -19.66 19.78
N GLY A 155 -8.36 -19.73 18.98
CA GLY A 155 -7.84 -21.02 18.48
C GLY A 155 -7.40 -21.97 19.61
N LEU A 156 -6.69 -21.44 20.62
CA LEU A 156 -6.25 -22.22 21.78
C LEU A 156 -7.44 -22.69 22.63
N LEU A 157 -8.47 -21.84 22.82
CA LEU A 157 -9.68 -22.22 23.54
C LEU A 157 -10.46 -23.32 22.81
N ILE A 158 -10.61 -23.20 21.49
CA ILE A 158 -11.28 -24.25 20.68
C ILE A 158 -10.52 -25.55 20.77
N ALA A 159 -9.18 -25.52 20.68
CA ALA A 159 -8.34 -26.72 20.81
C ALA A 159 -8.45 -27.34 22.21
N GLY A 160 -8.40 -26.52 23.26
CA GLY A 160 -8.53 -26.98 24.64
C GLY A 160 -9.92 -27.59 24.96
N LEU A 161 -10.97 -26.97 24.46
CA LEU A 161 -12.33 -27.51 24.59
C LEU A 161 -12.49 -28.84 23.83
N GLY A 162 -11.94 -28.94 22.63
CA GLY A 162 -11.96 -30.16 21.85
C GLY A 162 -11.21 -31.30 22.56
N TRP A 163 -10.05 -30.99 23.16
CA TRP A 163 -9.30 -31.95 23.96
C TRP A 163 -10.07 -32.41 25.19
N TYR A 164 -10.59 -31.45 25.98
CA TYR A 164 -11.36 -31.76 27.19
C TYR A 164 -12.60 -32.61 26.92
N ALA A 165 -13.34 -32.26 25.83
CA ALA A 165 -14.51 -33.04 25.44
C ALA A 165 -14.15 -34.46 24.95
N SER A 166 -13.00 -34.60 24.29
CA SER A 166 -12.49 -35.93 23.85
C SER A 166 -12.12 -36.81 25.04
N ASP A 167 -11.43 -36.24 26.04
CA ASP A 167 -11.05 -36.96 27.27
C ASP A 167 -12.31 -37.48 28.01
N ARG A 168 -13.37 -36.67 28.08
CA ARG A 168 -14.62 -37.07 28.73
C ARG A 168 -15.46 -38.09 27.93
N SER A 169 -15.45 -37.97 26.63
CA SER A 169 -16.29 -38.83 25.75
C SER A 169 -15.60 -40.13 25.34
N GLY A 170 -14.29 -40.23 25.52
CA GLY A 170 -13.47 -41.34 25.04
C GLY A 170 -13.44 -41.47 23.49
N THR A 171 -13.85 -40.42 22.77
CA THR A 171 -13.91 -40.40 21.32
C THR A 171 -13.01 -39.31 20.72
N LEU A 172 -12.52 -39.50 19.51
CA LEU A 172 -11.72 -38.50 18.79
C LEU A 172 -12.59 -37.45 18.07
N LEU A 173 -13.89 -37.62 18.04
CA LEU A 173 -14.82 -36.74 17.32
C LEU A 173 -14.71 -35.26 17.73
N PRO A 174 -14.65 -34.90 19.05
CA PRO A 174 -14.50 -33.50 19.45
C PRO A 174 -13.20 -32.85 18.97
N ILE A 175 -12.10 -33.59 18.93
CA ILE A 175 -10.82 -33.10 18.40
C ILE A 175 -10.95 -32.80 16.92
N LEU A 176 -11.57 -33.69 16.15
CA LEU A 176 -11.80 -33.48 14.70
C LEU A 176 -12.66 -32.25 14.45
N VAL A 177 -13.73 -32.07 15.22
CA VAL A 177 -14.59 -30.87 15.13
C VAL A 177 -13.82 -29.60 15.45
N ALA A 178 -12.98 -29.62 16.50
CA ALA A 178 -12.14 -28.48 16.86
C ALA A 178 -11.13 -28.12 15.75
N LEU A 179 -10.48 -29.13 15.14
CA LEU A 179 -9.56 -28.91 14.01
C LEU A 179 -10.27 -28.31 12.80
N VAL A 180 -11.45 -28.79 12.47
CA VAL A 180 -12.26 -28.21 11.38
C VAL A 180 -12.65 -26.77 11.68
N ALA A 181 -13.06 -26.45 12.90
CA ALA A 181 -13.39 -25.09 13.31
C ALA A 181 -12.19 -24.13 13.20
N ILE A 182 -11.01 -24.56 13.64
CA ILE A 182 -9.76 -23.79 13.50
C ILE A 182 -9.41 -23.57 12.03
N LEU A 183 -9.52 -24.60 11.20
CA LEU A 183 -9.28 -24.50 9.77
C LEU A 183 -10.23 -23.52 9.09
N LEU A 184 -11.53 -23.58 9.39
CA LEU A 184 -12.53 -22.66 8.84
C LEU A 184 -12.27 -21.22 9.29
N MET A 185 -11.88 -21.00 10.56
CA MET A 185 -11.47 -19.69 11.06
C MET A 185 -10.27 -19.16 10.27
N PHE A 186 -9.23 -19.98 10.07
CA PHE A 186 -8.04 -19.60 9.32
C PHE A 186 -8.37 -19.26 7.86
N VAL A 187 -9.13 -20.11 7.17
CA VAL A 187 -9.58 -19.87 5.79
C VAL A 187 -10.39 -18.58 5.68
N SER A 188 -11.28 -18.31 6.63
CA SER A 188 -12.08 -17.09 6.67
C SER A 188 -11.21 -15.84 6.79
N VAL A 189 -10.18 -15.89 7.64
CA VAL A 189 -9.21 -14.78 7.81
C VAL A 189 -8.41 -14.57 6.53
N VAL A 190 -7.84 -15.62 5.97
CA VAL A 190 -7.07 -15.54 4.72
C VAL A 190 -7.95 -14.97 3.60
N TYR A 191 -9.19 -15.45 3.48
CA TYR A 191 -10.15 -14.94 2.51
C TYR A 191 -10.44 -13.46 2.72
N TRP A 192 -10.70 -13.04 3.97
CA TRP A 192 -10.99 -11.64 4.28
C TRP A 192 -9.80 -10.74 3.97
N VAL A 193 -8.58 -11.13 4.38
CA VAL A 193 -7.34 -10.39 4.14
C VAL A 193 -7.05 -10.28 2.63
N THR A 194 -7.20 -11.37 1.88
CA THR A 194 -6.96 -11.36 0.42
C THR A 194 -8.02 -10.56 -0.33
N LYS A 195 -9.28 -10.59 0.12
CA LYS A 195 -10.36 -9.80 -0.47
C LYS A 195 -10.14 -8.31 -0.28
N HIS A 196 -9.64 -7.89 0.88
CA HIS A 196 -9.38 -6.48 1.23
C HIS A 196 -7.93 -6.06 0.96
N SER A 197 -7.15 -6.91 0.26
CA SER A 197 -5.77 -6.63 -0.08
C SER A 197 -5.62 -5.28 -0.79
N PRO A 198 -4.74 -4.40 -0.33
CA PRO A 198 -4.45 -3.11 -0.96
C PRO A 198 -3.96 -3.29 -2.40
N ARG A 199 -3.32 -4.41 -2.73
CA ARG A 199 -2.79 -4.71 -4.08
C ARG A 199 -3.82 -4.59 -5.20
N LYS A 200 -5.09 -4.99 -4.95
CA LYS A 200 -6.16 -4.85 -5.96
C LYS A 200 -6.50 -3.37 -6.21
N ARG A 201 -6.52 -2.56 -5.16
CA ARG A 201 -6.78 -1.12 -5.24
C ARG A 201 -5.62 -0.41 -5.94
N VAL A 202 -4.40 -0.71 -5.52
CA VAL A 202 -3.17 -0.14 -6.11
C VAL A 202 -3.09 -0.44 -7.60
N ARG A 203 -3.37 -1.68 -8.01
CA ARG A 203 -3.45 -2.04 -9.44
C ARG A 203 -4.49 -1.20 -10.19
N THR A 204 -5.60 -0.86 -9.53
CA THR A 204 -6.63 -0.01 -10.14
C THR A 204 -6.15 1.42 -10.27
N TRP A 205 -5.50 1.97 -9.24
CA TRP A 205 -4.93 3.31 -9.29
C TRP A 205 -3.80 3.40 -10.30
N LEU A 206 -2.89 2.43 -10.31
CA LEU A 206 -1.81 2.36 -11.28
C LEU A 206 -2.35 2.32 -12.72
N ALA A 207 -3.33 1.46 -13.00
CA ALA A 207 -3.95 1.40 -14.31
C ALA A 207 -4.61 2.74 -14.69
N LYS A 208 -5.35 3.39 -13.77
CA LYS A 208 -5.93 4.71 -14.01
C LYS A 208 -4.88 5.78 -14.33
N ALA A 209 -3.78 5.78 -13.59
CA ALA A 209 -2.67 6.72 -13.79
C ALA A 209 -1.96 6.50 -15.13
N LEU A 210 -1.92 5.25 -15.64
CA LEU A 210 -1.28 4.88 -16.88
C LEU A 210 -2.18 5.04 -18.12
N VAL A 211 -3.50 5.07 -17.97
CA VAL A 211 -4.45 5.23 -19.09
C VAL A 211 -4.10 6.40 -20.02
N PRO A 212 -3.82 7.63 -19.54
CA PRO A 212 -3.49 8.76 -20.40
C PRO A 212 -2.12 8.64 -21.06
N ILE A 213 -1.18 7.91 -20.45
CA ILE A 213 0.19 7.76 -20.97
C ILE A 213 0.22 6.71 -22.08
N ASP A 214 -0.69 5.73 -22.03
CA ASP A 214 -0.77 4.60 -22.96
C ASP A 214 0.55 3.83 -23.11
N PRO A 215 1.11 3.30 -22.01
CA PRO A 215 2.38 2.60 -22.08
C PRO A 215 2.27 1.32 -22.91
N THR A 216 3.34 0.94 -23.56
CA THR A 216 3.50 -0.40 -24.11
C THR A 216 3.84 -1.40 -22.99
N LEU A 217 3.65 -2.69 -23.26
CA LEU A 217 4.03 -3.73 -22.30
C LEU A 217 5.54 -3.70 -22.04
N GLU A 218 6.35 -3.43 -23.06
CA GLU A 218 7.82 -3.36 -22.97
C GLU A 218 8.27 -2.20 -22.07
N GLU A 219 7.67 -1.02 -22.21
CA GLU A 219 7.94 0.15 -21.35
C GLU A 219 7.64 -0.17 -19.88
N LEU A 220 6.51 -0.83 -19.62
CA LEU A 220 6.11 -1.21 -18.26
C LEU A 220 7.03 -2.30 -17.67
N GLU A 221 7.45 -3.26 -18.49
CA GLU A 221 8.42 -4.29 -18.06
C GLU A 221 9.81 -3.70 -17.81
N ARG A 222 10.22 -2.67 -18.57
CA ARG A 222 11.47 -1.96 -18.33
C ARG A 222 11.45 -1.26 -16.97
N ALA A 223 10.39 -0.52 -16.66
CA ALA A 223 10.21 0.10 -15.34
C ALA A 223 10.17 -0.94 -14.20
N ARG A 224 9.56 -2.10 -14.43
CA ARG A 224 9.57 -3.22 -13.48
C ARG A 224 10.96 -3.78 -13.23
N LYS A 225 11.74 -4.02 -14.28
CA LYS A 225 13.13 -4.52 -14.18
C LYS A 225 14.02 -3.52 -13.44
N GLU A 226 13.84 -2.23 -13.66
CA GLU A 226 14.56 -1.18 -12.94
C GLU A 226 14.23 -1.22 -11.42
N MET A 227 12.96 -1.42 -11.03
CA MET A 227 12.61 -1.63 -9.64
C MET A 227 13.27 -2.87 -9.05
N GLN A 228 13.33 -3.98 -9.81
CA GLN A 228 14.00 -5.20 -9.37
C GLN A 228 15.51 -4.98 -9.17
N SER A 229 16.18 -4.29 -10.09
CA SER A 229 17.60 -3.94 -9.96
C SER A 229 17.88 -3.04 -8.76
N SER A 230 16.93 -2.16 -8.43
CA SER A 230 16.96 -1.28 -7.26
C SER A 230 16.56 -1.99 -5.95
N ARG A 231 16.36 -3.30 -5.97
CA ARG A 231 15.92 -4.14 -4.83
C ARG A 231 14.59 -3.71 -4.22
N ILE A 232 13.70 -3.12 -5.00
CA ILE A 232 12.35 -2.78 -4.60
C ILE A 232 11.50 -4.03 -4.82
N ALA A 233 11.00 -4.65 -3.75
CA ALA A 233 10.28 -5.93 -3.81
C ALA A 233 8.96 -5.84 -4.61
N ALA A 234 8.39 -4.65 -4.77
CA ALA A 234 7.26 -4.40 -5.67
C ALA A 234 7.52 -4.84 -7.11
N GLY A 235 8.76 -4.76 -7.58
CA GLY A 235 9.15 -5.21 -8.92
C GLY A 235 8.79 -6.68 -9.18
N ASP A 236 8.84 -7.53 -8.14
CA ASP A 236 8.46 -8.96 -8.25
C ASP A 236 6.94 -9.18 -8.17
N GLN A 237 6.21 -8.21 -7.64
CA GLN A 237 4.78 -8.34 -7.35
C GLN A 237 3.89 -7.69 -8.41
N ILE A 238 4.42 -6.75 -9.19
CA ILE A 238 3.71 -6.08 -10.29
C ILE A 238 3.61 -7.03 -11.47
N CYS A 239 2.39 -7.48 -11.77
CA CYS A 239 2.10 -8.26 -12.96
C CYS A 239 1.73 -7.29 -14.10
N CYS A 240 2.68 -7.01 -14.99
CA CYS A 240 2.53 -6.05 -16.10
C CYS A 240 1.34 -6.40 -16.99
N ASP A 241 1.14 -7.68 -17.34
CA ASP A 241 0.00 -8.13 -18.16
C ASP A 241 -1.34 -7.77 -17.53
N LYS A 242 -1.49 -7.98 -16.20
CA LYS A 242 -2.73 -7.67 -15.50
C LYS A 242 -2.98 -6.16 -15.38
N VAL A 243 -1.92 -5.35 -15.31
CA VAL A 243 -2.03 -3.89 -15.34
C VAL A 243 -2.45 -3.45 -16.74
N MET A 244 -1.78 -3.94 -17.79
CA MET A 244 -2.08 -3.64 -19.18
C MET A 244 -3.49 -4.07 -19.58
N ALA A 245 -3.93 -5.28 -19.21
CA ALA A 245 -5.30 -5.72 -19.44
C ALA A 245 -6.33 -4.77 -18.81
N LYS A 246 -6.00 -4.20 -17.64
CA LYS A 246 -6.87 -3.25 -16.96
C LYS A 246 -6.84 -1.86 -17.61
N VAL A 247 -5.68 -1.41 -18.08
CA VAL A 247 -5.54 -0.17 -18.88
C VAL A 247 -6.40 -0.27 -20.15
N LYS A 248 -6.25 -1.35 -20.93
CA LYS A 248 -7.04 -1.60 -22.13
C LYS A 248 -8.54 -1.60 -21.83
N LYS A 249 -8.96 -2.34 -20.80
CA LYS A 249 -10.37 -2.37 -20.38
C LYS A 249 -10.91 -0.97 -20.02
N MET A 250 -10.10 -0.11 -19.40
CA MET A 250 -10.52 1.26 -19.04
C MET A 250 -10.59 2.19 -20.24
N ARG A 251 -9.85 1.90 -21.32
CA ARG A 251 -9.90 2.64 -22.58
C ARG A 251 -11.05 2.19 -23.51
N GLY A 252 -11.70 1.09 -23.19
CA GLY A 252 -12.77 0.53 -24.02
C GLY A 252 -12.25 -0.28 -25.21
N VAL A 253 -11.01 -0.76 -25.16
CA VAL A 253 -10.36 -1.61 -26.19
C VAL A 253 -10.22 -3.02 -25.67
#